data_6870798dca8ac530ad91755fe92a5061
#
_entry.id   6870798dca8ac530ad91755fe92a5061
#
_cell.length_a   1.000
_cell.length_b   1.000
_cell.length_c   1.000
_cell.angle_alpha   90.00
_cell.angle_beta   90.00
_cell.angle_gamma   90.00
#
_symmetry.space_group_name_H-M   'P 1'
#
loop_
_entity.id
_entity.type
_entity.pdbx_description
1 polymer ?
#
loop_
_entity_poly.entity_id
_entity_poly.type
_entity_poly.pdbx_seq_one_letter_code
_entity_poly.pdbx_strand_id
1 'polypeptide(L)'
;MKGFKGFNSKLQCRNYQFEIGKKHEEQGACRCKYGFHFCENPLDVLLYYPPADSRYCEVEGAGEIDADSVGDTKVAASKLTVKAEIGLLGLIKAGVEYIKSKVDWENNKETNTGDYSSATNAGYQSASTNTGYHSVATNTGNRSASTNTGDHSVATNTGDYSVATSTGYQSVATNTGDQSSATNTGDYSASTNTGYCSASTNIGYRSVATNTGDHSVVTSTGDYSVATNTGCRSATTVEGEDSIACSLGVEGKAKGKKGCWLVLAQWETGCGYRNLLEVKSVLVDGEIIKEDTFYTLVEGQVVEVE
;
A
#
# COMPACT_ATOMS: atom_id res chain seq x y z
N MET A 1 -4.93 11.42 -22.89
CA MET A 1 -4.08 11.52 -21.69
C MET A 1 -4.33 10.29 -20.83
N LYS A 2 -3.30 9.51 -20.53
CA LYS A 2 -3.41 8.35 -19.62
C LYS A 2 -3.41 8.83 -18.17
N GLY A 3 -4.16 8.17 -17.32
CA GLY A 3 -4.18 8.47 -15.89
C GLY A 3 -4.87 7.39 -15.07
N PHE A 4 -5.13 7.69 -13.80
CA PHE A 4 -5.66 6.77 -12.81
C PHE A 4 -6.81 7.42 -12.05
N LYS A 5 -7.81 6.62 -11.72
CA LYS A 5 -8.99 7.11 -11.02
C LYS A 5 -9.46 6.09 -9.99
N GLY A 6 -9.86 6.60 -8.82
CA GLY A 6 -10.57 5.85 -7.80
C GLY A 6 -12.08 5.95 -7.98
N PHE A 7 -12.78 4.96 -7.46
CA PHE A 7 -14.23 4.83 -7.43
C PHE A 7 -14.66 4.17 -6.12
N ASN A 8 -15.92 4.31 -5.75
CA ASN A 8 -16.47 3.50 -4.66
C ASN A 8 -16.61 2.01 -5.08
N SER A 9 -17.06 1.16 -4.17
CA SER A 9 -17.26 -0.27 -4.40
C SER A 9 -18.19 -0.60 -5.58
N LYS A 10 -19.11 0.32 -5.96
CA LYS A 10 -20.04 0.18 -7.08
C LYS A 10 -19.54 0.78 -8.40
N LEU A 11 -18.28 1.16 -8.49
CA LEU A 11 -17.69 1.86 -9.64
C LEU A 11 -18.36 3.23 -9.92
N GLN A 12 -18.67 3.96 -8.84
CA GLN A 12 -19.29 5.27 -8.92
C GLN A 12 -18.38 6.37 -8.38
N CYS A 13 -18.54 7.58 -8.88
CA CYS A 13 -17.96 8.81 -8.36
C CYS A 13 -19.03 9.90 -8.34
N ARG A 14 -19.31 10.50 -7.17
CA ARG A 14 -20.34 11.56 -7.01
C ARG A 14 -21.69 11.22 -7.65
N ASN A 15 -22.20 10.03 -7.42
CA ASN A 15 -23.47 9.53 -7.98
C ASN A 15 -23.47 9.26 -9.50
N TYR A 16 -22.33 9.44 -10.19
CA TYR A 16 -22.20 9.05 -11.58
C TYR A 16 -21.71 7.60 -11.69
N GLN A 17 -22.41 6.79 -12.51
CA GLN A 17 -22.06 5.39 -12.73
C GLN A 17 -21.07 5.27 -13.88
N PHE A 18 -19.93 4.62 -13.63
CA PHE A 18 -18.94 4.28 -14.66
C PHE A 18 -19.01 2.80 -15.01
N GLU A 19 -18.49 2.48 -16.20
CA GLU A 19 -18.38 1.09 -16.67
C GLU A 19 -17.03 0.88 -17.34
N ILE A 20 -16.40 -0.25 -17.03
CA ILE A 20 -15.11 -0.63 -17.64
C ILE A 20 -15.30 -0.83 -19.15
N GLY A 21 -14.37 -0.31 -19.95
CA GLY A 21 -14.40 -0.35 -21.40
C GLY A 21 -15.27 0.72 -22.06
N LYS A 22 -16.07 1.47 -21.28
CA LYS A 22 -16.94 2.52 -21.85
C LYS A 22 -16.29 3.89 -21.78
N LYS A 23 -16.66 4.71 -22.78
CA LYS A 23 -16.36 6.12 -22.85
C LYS A 23 -17.53 6.91 -22.29
N HIS A 24 -17.22 7.88 -21.45
CA HIS A 24 -18.14 8.80 -20.81
C HIS A 24 -17.86 10.22 -21.31
N GLU A 25 -18.89 11.04 -21.50
CA GLU A 25 -18.74 12.41 -22.07
C GLU A 25 -19.56 13.42 -21.25
N GLU A 26 -19.00 14.61 -21.05
CA GLU A 26 -19.61 15.80 -20.47
C GLU A 26 -19.33 17.03 -21.34
N GLN A 27 -20.07 18.13 -21.11
CA GLN A 27 -20.01 19.33 -21.96
C GLN A 27 -18.72 20.14 -21.81
N GLY A 28 -17.84 19.83 -20.85
CA GLY A 28 -16.60 20.56 -20.65
C GLY A 28 -15.79 19.97 -19.49
N ALA A 29 -14.65 20.59 -19.22
CA ALA A 29 -13.78 20.21 -18.11
C ALA A 29 -13.27 21.45 -17.37
N CYS A 30 -13.43 21.46 -16.04
CA CYS A 30 -12.82 22.45 -15.17
C CYS A 30 -12.46 21.79 -13.85
N ARG A 31 -11.20 21.85 -13.50
CA ARG A 31 -10.65 21.21 -12.29
C ARG A 31 -11.41 21.66 -11.03
N CYS A 32 -11.79 20.72 -10.20
CA CYS A 32 -12.57 20.90 -8.97
C CYS A 32 -14.02 21.39 -9.16
N LYS A 33 -14.49 21.63 -10.39
CA LYS A 33 -15.85 22.13 -10.66
C LYS A 33 -16.68 21.11 -11.45
N TYR A 34 -16.33 20.80 -12.70
CA TYR A 34 -17.06 19.90 -13.57
C TYR A 34 -16.13 19.14 -14.50
N GLY A 35 -16.64 18.11 -15.19
CA GLY A 35 -15.84 17.17 -15.96
C GLY A 35 -15.41 15.94 -15.15
N PHE A 36 -14.76 15.00 -15.81
CA PHE A 36 -14.26 13.78 -15.23
C PHE A 36 -12.85 13.98 -14.68
N HIS A 37 -12.68 13.81 -13.37
CA HIS A 37 -11.40 14.01 -12.71
C HIS A 37 -10.65 12.68 -12.57
N PHE A 38 -9.35 12.72 -12.81
CA PHE A 38 -8.40 11.62 -12.61
C PHE A 38 -7.01 12.20 -12.27
N CYS A 39 -6.05 11.37 -11.89
CA CYS A 39 -4.68 11.80 -11.60
C CYS A 39 -3.70 11.17 -12.60
N GLU A 40 -2.66 11.91 -12.98
CA GLU A 40 -1.56 11.34 -13.77
C GLU A 40 -0.67 10.48 -12.91
N ASN A 41 -0.30 10.96 -11.71
CA ASN A 41 0.38 10.15 -10.72
C ASN A 41 -0.62 9.21 -10.05
N PRO A 42 -0.42 7.88 -10.15
CA PRO A 42 -1.32 6.91 -9.52
C PRO A 42 -1.49 7.11 -8.03
N LEU A 43 -0.44 7.49 -7.29
CA LEU A 43 -0.49 7.64 -5.84
C LEU A 43 -1.35 8.82 -5.39
N ASP A 44 -1.50 9.86 -6.21
CA ASP A 44 -2.36 11.01 -5.91
C ASP A 44 -3.85 10.62 -5.84
N VAL A 45 -4.23 9.49 -6.45
CA VAL A 45 -5.59 8.96 -6.36
C VAL A 45 -5.99 8.64 -4.91
N LEU A 46 -5.02 8.23 -4.08
CA LEU A 46 -5.24 7.89 -2.67
C LEU A 46 -5.68 9.09 -1.83
N LEU A 47 -5.37 10.32 -2.24
CA LEU A 47 -5.89 11.55 -1.62
C LEU A 47 -7.42 11.65 -1.65
N TYR A 48 -8.03 11.09 -2.67
CA TYR A 48 -9.46 11.21 -2.96
C TYR A 48 -10.24 9.94 -2.67
N TYR A 49 -9.55 8.81 -2.74
CA TYR A 49 -10.11 7.47 -2.63
C TYR A 49 -9.22 6.62 -1.72
N PRO A 50 -9.57 6.55 -0.42
CA PRO A 50 -8.78 5.79 0.55
C PRO A 50 -8.79 4.28 0.24
N PRO A 51 -7.72 3.54 0.57
CA PRO A 51 -7.54 2.13 0.19
C PRO A 51 -8.64 1.18 0.66
N ALA A 52 -9.25 1.45 1.82
CA ALA A 52 -10.18 0.52 2.46
C ALA A 52 -11.47 0.28 1.67
N ASP A 53 -11.98 1.30 0.94
CA ASP A 53 -13.32 1.25 0.33
C ASP A 53 -13.33 1.54 -1.17
N SER A 54 -12.15 1.56 -1.81
CA SER A 54 -12.03 2.09 -3.17
C SER A 54 -11.59 1.04 -4.18
N ARG A 55 -12.10 1.21 -5.40
CA ARG A 55 -11.68 0.48 -6.60
C ARG A 55 -10.83 1.42 -7.45
N TYR A 56 -9.75 0.91 -8.02
CA TYR A 56 -8.80 1.71 -8.80
C TYR A 56 -8.70 1.21 -10.23
N CYS A 57 -8.79 2.16 -11.17
CA CYS A 57 -8.74 1.85 -12.59
C CYS A 57 -7.73 2.71 -13.33
N GLU A 58 -7.12 2.14 -14.37
CA GLU A 58 -6.51 2.92 -15.44
C GLU A 58 -7.61 3.59 -16.26
N VAL A 59 -7.40 4.86 -16.60
CA VAL A 59 -8.33 5.66 -17.39
C VAL A 59 -7.60 6.43 -18.50
N GLU A 60 -8.36 6.85 -19.50
CA GLU A 60 -7.89 7.74 -20.56
C GLU A 60 -8.81 8.94 -20.67
N GLY A 61 -8.27 10.13 -20.34
CA GLY A 61 -8.92 11.41 -20.52
C GLY A 61 -8.72 11.96 -21.94
N ALA A 62 -9.77 12.57 -22.49
CA ALA A 62 -9.77 13.18 -23.82
C ALA A 62 -10.75 14.38 -23.89
N GLY A 63 -10.79 15.05 -25.04
CA GLY A 63 -11.60 16.24 -25.24
C GLY A 63 -10.94 17.49 -24.64
N GLU A 64 -11.72 18.35 -24.00
CA GLU A 64 -11.18 19.46 -23.21
C GLU A 64 -10.49 18.89 -21.97
N ILE A 65 -9.28 19.35 -21.70
CA ILE A 65 -8.45 18.92 -20.57
C ILE A 65 -7.99 20.15 -19.81
N ASP A 66 -8.23 20.15 -18.50
CA ASP A 66 -7.72 21.12 -17.54
C ASP A 66 -6.74 20.41 -16.61
N ALA A 67 -5.43 20.63 -16.84
CA ALA A 67 -4.31 19.95 -16.18
C ALA A 67 -3.43 20.89 -15.34
N ASP A 68 -3.72 22.19 -15.30
CA ASP A 68 -2.95 23.13 -14.49
C ASP A 68 -3.13 22.84 -13.00
N SER A 69 -2.09 22.32 -12.37
CA SER A 69 -2.12 21.88 -10.98
C SER A 69 -0.98 22.46 -10.15
N VAL A 70 -1.34 23.01 -9.02
CA VAL A 70 -0.41 23.27 -7.92
C VAL A 70 -0.73 22.23 -6.84
N GLY A 71 0.22 21.39 -6.51
CA GLY A 71 0.16 20.44 -5.40
C GLY A 71 -0.03 18.97 -5.78
N ASP A 72 -1.04 18.61 -6.59
CA ASP A 72 -1.27 17.24 -7.06
C ASP A 72 -1.39 17.15 -8.58
N THR A 73 -1.39 15.93 -9.13
CA THR A 73 -1.50 15.70 -10.57
C THR A 73 -2.94 15.49 -11.05
N LYS A 74 -3.92 16.04 -10.33
CA LYS A 74 -5.33 15.94 -10.69
C LYS A 74 -5.64 16.72 -11.96
N VAL A 75 -6.29 16.05 -12.88
CA VAL A 75 -6.73 16.54 -14.18
C VAL A 75 -8.24 16.44 -14.30
N ALA A 76 -8.87 17.38 -14.98
CA ALA A 76 -10.24 17.27 -15.45
C ALA A 76 -10.29 17.09 -16.96
N ALA A 77 -11.15 16.20 -17.46
CA ALA A 77 -11.39 16.00 -18.88
C ALA A 77 -12.88 15.95 -19.21
N SER A 78 -13.27 16.45 -20.39
CA SER A 78 -14.66 16.35 -20.84
C SER A 78 -15.05 14.95 -21.32
N LYS A 79 -14.07 14.09 -21.58
CA LYS A 79 -14.26 12.69 -21.98
C LYS A 79 -13.36 11.79 -21.16
N LEU A 80 -13.91 10.66 -20.67
CA LEU A 80 -13.14 9.67 -19.92
C LEU A 80 -13.50 8.25 -20.36
N THR A 81 -12.49 7.47 -20.65
CA THR A 81 -12.64 6.01 -20.87
C THR A 81 -12.03 5.25 -19.71
N VAL A 82 -12.80 4.39 -19.05
CA VAL A 82 -12.29 3.49 -18.02
C VAL A 82 -11.71 2.27 -18.72
N LYS A 83 -10.38 2.07 -18.65
CA LYS A 83 -9.69 1.00 -19.42
C LYS A 83 -9.72 -0.34 -18.70
N ALA A 84 -9.18 -0.40 -17.50
CA ALA A 84 -9.05 -1.61 -16.72
C ALA A 84 -9.07 -1.34 -15.23
N GLU A 85 -9.62 -2.25 -14.46
CA GLU A 85 -9.46 -2.25 -13.00
C GLU A 85 -8.12 -2.87 -12.63
N ILE A 86 -7.35 -2.20 -11.79
CA ILE A 86 -6.00 -2.61 -11.39
C ILE A 86 -5.88 -2.91 -9.89
N GLY A 87 -6.90 -2.54 -9.11
CA GLY A 87 -6.89 -2.65 -7.65
C GLY A 87 -5.78 -1.83 -6.98
N LEU A 88 -5.67 -1.93 -5.66
CA LEU A 88 -4.67 -1.18 -4.88
C LEU A 88 -3.24 -1.58 -5.26
N LEU A 89 -2.95 -2.87 -5.36
CA LEU A 89 -1.62 -3.34 -5.71
C LEU A 89 -1.17 -2.86 -7.10
N GLY A 90 -2.10 -2.88 -8.07
CA GLY A 90 -1.85 -2.35 -9.41
C GLY A 90 -1.61 -0.84 -9.39
N LEU A 91 -2.35 -0.08 -8.57
CA LEU A 91 -2.16 1.35 -8.40
C LEU A 91 -0.77 1.67 -7.81
N ILE A 92 -0.35 0.93 -6.77
CA ILE A 92 0.99 1.09 -6.16
C ILE A 92 2.09 0.78 -7.20
N LYS A 93 1.98 -0.34 -7.92
CA LYS A 93 2.95 -0.68 -8.99
C LYS A 93 3.03 0.41 -10.05
N ALA A 94 1.89 0.91 -10.51
CA ALA A 94 1.84 2.01 -11.48
C ALA A 94 2.48 3.30 -10.91
N GLY A 95 2.30 3.59 -9.62
CA GLY A 95 2.94 4.71 -8.92
C GLY A 95 4.46 4.60 -8.90
N VAL A 96 4.98 3.41 -8.57
CA VAL A 96 6.42 3.13 -8.63
C VAL A 96 6.98 3.37 -10.03
N GLU A 97 6.31 2.86 -11.07
CA GLU A 97 6.75 3.05 -12.46
C GLU A 97 6.61 4.51 -12.92
N TYR A 98 5.57 5.22 -12.50
CA TYR A 98 5.42 6.65 -12.76
C TYR A 98 6.60 7.44 -12.18
N ILE A 99 6.94 7.23 -10.90
CA ILE A 99 8.07 7.90 -10.25
C ILE A 99 9.38 7.54 -10.96
N LYS A 100 9.63 6.24 -11.23
CA LYS A 100 10.81 5.81 -11.98
C LYS A 100 10.92 6.48 -13.35
N SER A 101 9.81 6.71 -14.04
CA SER A 101 9.80 7.38 -15.36
C SER A 101 10.15 8.87 -15.29
N LYS A 102 10.01 9.48 -14.10
CA LYS A 102 10.36 10.90 -13.86
C LYS A 102 11.80 11.09 -13.35
N VAL A 103 12.44 10.01 -12.91
CA VAL A 103 13.78 10.04 -12.33
C VAL A 103 14.82 10.24 -13.41
N ASP A 104 15.79 11.12 -13.17
CA ASP A 104 17.00 11.28 -13.98
C ASP A 104 18.02 10.19 -13.64
N TRP A 105 18.00 9.09 -14.37
CA TRP A 105 18.88 7.95 -14.18
C TRP A 105 20.33 8.20 -14.56
N GLU A 106 20.62 9.26 -15.32
CA GLU A 106 21.99 9.61 -15.74
C GLU A 106 22.78 10.29 -14.61
N ASN A 107 22.07 10.94 -13.66
CA ASN A 107 22.66 11.62 -12.51
C ASN A 107 22.57 10.80 -11.22
N ASN A 108 22.64 9.47 -11.31
CA ASN A 108 22.59 8.59 -10.14
C ASN A 108 23.71 8.87 -9.12
N LYS A 109 23.32 8.98 -7.85
CA LYS A 109 24.21 9.11 -6.70
C LYS A 109 23.73 8.21 -5.57
N GLU A 110 24.64 7.74 -4.73
CA GLU A 110 24.32 6.97 -3.52
C GLU A 110 23.49 7.79 -2.51
N THR A 111 23.67 9.11 -2.52
CA THR A 111 22.87 10.07 -1.76
C THR A 111 22.42 11.18 -2.68
N ASN A 112 21.12 11.48 -2.68
CA ASN A 112 20.57 12.52 -3.53
C ASN A 112 19.55 13.37 -2.74
N THR A 113 19.56 14.67 -2.98
CA THR A 113 18.65 15.64 -2.32
C THR A 113 17.75 16.37 -3.31
N GLY A 114 17.89 16.09 -4.60
CA GLY A 114 17.07 16.70 -5.66
C GLY A 114 15.71 16.02 -5.82
N ASP A 115 14.71 16.79 -6.22
CA ASP A 115 13.41 16.25 -6.63
C ASP A 115 13.56 15.40 -7.89
N TYR A 116 12.66 14.40 -8.06
CA TYR A 116 12.69 13.45 -9.18
C TYR A 116 14.04 12.76 -9.36
N SER A 117 14.72 12.49 -8.28
CA SER A 117 16.08 11.94 -8.30
C SER A 117 16.12 10.45 -7.94
N SER A 118 17.22 9.78 -8.30
CA SER A 118 17.44 8.38 -7.97
C SER A 118 18.76 8.20 -7.22
N ALA A 119 18.71 7.40 -6.16
CA ALA A 119 19.89 6.86 -5.52
C ALA A 119 19.83 5.33 -5.64
N THR A 120 20.77 4.71 -6.32
CA THR A 120 20.79 3.25 -6.55
C THR A 120 22.12 2.66 -6.12
N ASN A 121 22.07 1.57 -5.37
CA ASN A 121 23.26 0.86 -4.96
C ASN A 121 23.05 -0.66 -5.06
N ALA A 122 24.06 -1.40 -5.52
CA ALA A 122 24.06 -2.85 -5.64
C ALA A 122 25.09 -3.54 -4.74
N GLY A 123 25.86 -2.78 -3.96
CA GLY A 123 26.93 -3.29 -3.12
C GLY A 123 26.45 -4.00 -1.86
N TYR A 124 27.21 -4.95 -1.37
CA TYR A 124 27.04 -5.55 -0.06
C TYR A 124 27.27 -4.49 1.05
N GLN A 125 26.39 -4.45 2.08
CA GLN A 125 26.45 -3.45 3.16
C GLN A 125 26.41 -1.99 2.67
N SER A 126 25.59 -1.71 1.68
CA SER A 126 25.50 -0.41 1.04
C SER A 126 24.27 0.39 1.48
N ALA A 127 24.28 1.69 1.21
CA ALA A 127 23.17 2.58 1.50
C ALA A 127 22.78 3.43 0.30
N SER A 128 21.49 3.56 0.05
CA SER A 128 20.91 4.50 -0.91
C SER A 128 19.97 5.45 -0.16
N THR A 129 20.27 6.74 -0.16
CA THR A 129 19.47 7.73 0.56
C THR A 129 18.93 8.80 -0.39
N ASN A 130 17.66 9.13 -0.28
CA ASN A 130 17.04 10.20 -1.04
C ASN A 130 16.17 11.09 -0.14
N THR A 131 16.21 12.40 -0.32
CA THR A 131 15.40 13.37 0.43
C THR A 131 14.51 14.23 -0.46
N GLY A 132 14.56 14.02 -1.77
CA GLY A 132 13.78 14.80 -2.74
C GLY A 132 12.35 14.32 -2.92
N TYR A 133 11.49 15.23 -3.33
CA TYR A 133 10.10 14.94 -3.72
C TYR A 133 10.06 14.05 -4.96
N HIS A 134 9.11 13.08 -5.03
CA HIS A 134 9.02 12.11 -6.14
C HIS A 134 10.31 11.33 -6.44
N SER A 135 11.03 10.93 -5.43
CA SER A 135 12.35 10.34 -5.60
C SER A 135 12.38 8.83 -5.32
N VAL A 136 13.41 8.14 -5.80
CA VAL A 136 13.56 6.69 -5.63
C VAL A 136 14.90 6.35 -4.99
N ALA A 137 14.88 5.64 -3.87
CA ALA A 137 16.04 5.00 -3.29
C ALA A 137 15.94 3.48 -3.50
N THR A 138 16.87 2.89 -4.24
CA THR A 138 16.88 1.45 -4.55
C THR A 138 18.17 0.80 -4.10
N ASN A 139 18.05 -0.35 -3.48
CA ASN A 139 19.20 -1.17 -3.14
C ASN A 139 18.96 -2.64 -3.48
N THR A 140 19.92 -3.30 -4.09
CA THR A 140 19.86 -4.72 -4.45
C THR A 140 20.86 -5.58 -3.68
N GLY A 141 21.71 -4.96 -2.87
CA GLY A 141 22.72 -5.68 -2.09
C GLY A 141 22.19 -6.18 -0.75
N ASN A 142 22.73 -7.31 -0.27
CA ASN A 142 22.41 -7.83 1.05
C ASN A 142 22.99 -6.93 2.16
N ARG A 143 22.30 -6.92 3.34
CA ARG A 143 22.63 -6.08 4.50
C ARG A 143 22.63 -4.58 4.21
N SER A 144 21.76 -4.16 3.36
CA SER A 144 21.75 -2.82 2.80
C SER A 144 20.54 -1.99 3.25
N ALA A 145 20.64 -0.66 3.12
CA ALA A 145 19.58 0.25 3.50
C ALA A 145 19.14 1.13 2.33
N SER A 146 17.84 1.20 2.08
CA SER A 146 17.23 2.18 1.19
C SER A 146 16.37 3.13 2.03
N THR A 147 16.72 4.41 2.07
CA THR A 147 16.01 5.42 2.85
C THR A 147 15.45 6.50 1.95
N ASN A 148 14.19 6.84 2.13
CA ASN A 148 13.57 7.96 1.44
C ASN A 148 12.80 8.84 2.43
N THR A 149 13.01 10.15 2.40
CA THR A 149 12.31 11.11 3.26
C THR A 149 11.43 12.09 2.48
N GLY A 150 11.40 11.98 1.17
CA GLY A 150 10.57 12.82 0.31
C GLY A 150 9.15 12.30 0.16
N ASP A 151 8.19 13.21 0.02
CA ASP A 151 6.80 12.85 -0.30
C ASP A 151 6.70 12.22 -1.69
N HIS A 152 5.66 11.37 -1.89
CA HIS A 152 5.41 10.65 -3.14
C HIS A 152 6.60 9.79 -3.61
N SER A 153 7.39 9.29 -2.69
CA SER A 153 8.68 8.70 -2.97
C SER A 153 8.71 7.20 -2.68
N VAL A 154 9.72 6.49 -3.18
CA VAL A 154 9.83 5.04 -3.07
C VAL A 154 11.17 4.63 -2.49
N ALA A 155 11.16 3.84 -1.43
CA ALA A 155 12.33 3.11 -0.95
C ALA A 155 12.18 1.62 -1.27
N THR A 156 13.07 1.04 -2.06
CA THR A 156 13.03 -0.38 -2.45
C THR A 156 14.31 -1.08 -2.05
N ASN A 157 14.17 -2.26 -1.48
CA ASN A 157 15.29 -3.14 -1.20
C ASN A 157 14.98 -4.59 -1.62
N THR A 158 15.91 -5.27 -2.25
CA THR A 158 15.76 -6.67 -2.67
C THR A 158 16.78 -7.61 -2.01
N GLY A 159 17.67 -7.08 -1.20
CA GLY A 159 18.69 -7.87 -0.52
C GLY A 159 18.23 -8.42 0.82
N ASP A 160 18.74 -9.57 1.23
CA ASP A 160 18.49 -10.16 2.56
C ASP A 160 19.13 -9.32 3.67
N TYR A 161 18.58 -9.42 4.88
CA TYR A 161 19.00 -8.65 6.06
C TYR A 161 18.98 -7.14 5.84
N SER A 162 18.03 -6.66 5.05
CA SER A 162 18.05 -5.30 4.54
C SER A 162 16.88 -4.48 5.01
N VAL A 163 16.98 -3.15 4.92
CA VAL A 163 15.96 -2.22 5.40
C VAL A 163 15.55 -1.26 4.30
N ALA A 164 14.24 -1.16 4.06
CA ALA A 164 13.62 -0.12 3.26
C ALA A 164 12.80 0.81 4.17
N THR A 165 13.15 2.09 4.22
CA THR A 165 12.46 3.09 5.04
C THR A 165 11.94 4.24 4.19
N SER A 166 10.67 4.59 4.35
CA SER A 166 10.10 5.80 3.77
C SER A 166 9.38 6.62 4.83
N THR A 167 9.55 7.94 4.84
CA THR A 167 8.91 8.82 5.82
C THR A 167 8.03 9.88 5.19
N GLY A 168 7.93 9.92 3.88
CA GLY A 168 7.17 10.92 3.15
C GLY A 168 5.67 10.57 3.04
N TYR A 169 4.86 11.59 2.87
CA TYR A 169 3.44 11.47 2.56
C TYR A 169 3.24 10.73 1.24
N GLN A 170 2.25 9.81 1.17
CA GLN A 170 1.96 8.98 0.00
C GLN A 170 3.19 8.22 -0.55
N SER A 171 4.03 7.74 0.31
CA SER A 171 5.27 7.07 -0.06
C SER A 171 5.19 5.56 0.10
N VAL A 172 6.13 4.84 -0.49
CA VAL A 172 6.17 3.38 -0.48
C VAL A 172 7.51 2.89 0.04
N ALA A 173 7.48 1.95 0.99
CA ALA A 173 8.64 1.17 1.41
C ALA A 173 8.43 -0.30 1.00
N THR A 174 9.29 -0.86 0.16
CA THR A 174 9.19 -2.25 -0.30
C THR A 174 10.47 -3.02 0.00
N ASN A 175 10.31 -4.21 0.56
CA ASN A 175 11.42 -5.13 0.75
C ASN A 175 11.04 -6.54 0.28
N THR A 176 11.94 -7.23 -0.42
CA THR A 176 11.72 -8.60 -0.90
C THR A 176 12.73 -9.60 -0.35
N GLY A 177 13.71 -9.14 0.43
CA GLY A 177 14.73 -10.00 1.02
C GLY A 177 14.29 -10.67 2.32
N ASP A 178 14.87 -11.83 2.62
CA ASP A 178 14.65 -12.54 3.87
C ASP A 178 15.25 -11.77 5.07
N GLN A 179 14.64 -11.96 6.23
CA GLN A 179 15.06 -11.32 7.50
C GLN A 179 15.20 -9.79 7.38
N SER A 180 14.30 -9.19 6.65
CA SER A 180 14.36 -7.80 6.24
C SER A 180 13.19 -6.97 6.76
N SER A 181 13.31 -5.65 6.71
CA SER A 181 12.27 -4.75 7.21
C SER A 181 11.86 -3.71 6.18
N ALA A 182 10.54 -3.52 6.02
CA ALA A 182 9.96 -2.40 5.31
C ALA A 182 9.21 -1.51 6.29
N THR A 183 9.63 -0.26 6.45
CA THR A 183 9.02 0.69 7.38
C THR A 183 8.53 1.92 6.66
N ASN A 184 7.30 2.33 6.91
CA ASN A 184 6.75 3.58 6.43
C ASN A 184 6.14 4.38 7.57
N THR A 185 6.41 5.68 7.64
CA THR A 185 5.84 6.59 8.65
C THR A 185 4.97 7.69 8.03
N GLY A 186 4.80 7.69 6.72
CA GLY A 186 3.98 8.68 6.01
C GLY A 186 2.51 8.30 5.96
N ASP A 187 1.63 9.31 6.00
CA ASP A 187 0.20 9.12 5.81
C ASP A 187 -0.13 8.68 4.37
N TYR A 188 -1.24 7.95 4.20
CA TYR A 188 -1.69 7.41 2.91
C TYR A 188 -0.64 6.55 2.19
N SER A 189 0.22 5.91 2.94
CA SER A 189 1.42 5.26 2.46
C SER A 189 1.34 3.74 2.54
N ALA A 190 2.29 3.03 1.94
CA ALA A 190 2.33 1.59 1.98
C ALA A 190 3.69 1.05 2.39
N SER A 191 3.70 0.04 3.26
CA SER A 191 4.88 -0.81 3.50
C SER A 191 4.58 -2.23 3.05
N THR A 192 5.47 -2.81 2.26
CA THR A 192 5.31 -4.18 1.75
C THR A 192 6.57 -4.99 1.99
N ASN A 193 6.40 -6.19 2.51
CA ASN A 193 7.50 -7.15 2.66
C ASN A 193 7.08 -8.52 2.14
N THR A 194 7.98 -9.25 1.47
CA THR A 194 7.70 -10.60 0.96
C THR A 194 8.69 -11.65 1.47
N GLY A 195 9.69 -11.25 2.26
CA GLY A 195 10.74 -12.15 2.73
C GLY A 195 10.34 -13.00 3.94
N TYR A 196 10.98 -14.15 4.09
CA TYR A 196 10.87 -15.01 5.27
C TYR A 196 11.42 -14.31 6.53
N CYS A 197 10.77 -14.52 7.69
CA CYS A 197 11.16 -13.89 8.97
C CYS A 197 11.30 -12.37 8.91
N SER A 198 10.42 -11.69 8.20
CA SER A 198 10.53 -10.28 7.89
C SER A 198 9.47 -9.43 8.57
N ALA A 199 9.68 -8.11 8.62
CA ALA A 199 8.76 -7.18 9.24
C ALA A 199 8.26 -6.10 8.27
N SER A 200 6.96 -5.84 8.29
CA SER A 200 6.35 -4.69 7.60
C SER A 200 5.68 -3.79 8.63
N THR A 201 6.13 -2.54 8.74
CA THR A 201 5.60 -1.57 9.71
C THR A 201 5.06 -0.33 9.02
N ASN A 202 3.86 0.09 9.41
CA ASN A 202 3.29 1.34 8.96
C ASN A 202 2.79 2.17 10.16
N ILE A 203 3.11 3.45 10.21
CA ILE A 203 2.72 4.35 11.30
C ILE A 203 1.75 5.44 10.81
N GLY A 204 1.57 5.58 9.50
CA GLY A 204 0.79 6.64 8.90
C GLY A 204 -0.73 6.42 8.94
N TYR A 205 -1.47 7.50 8.99
CA TYR A 205 -2.93 7.54 8.87
C TYR A 205 -3.39 6.99 7.50
N ARG A 206 -4.47 6.18 7.49
CA ARG A 206 -5.04 5.56 6.27
C ARG A 206 -4.02 4.82 5.40
N SER A 207 -3.15 4.09 6.03
CA SER A 207 -2.03 3.45 5.37
C SER A 207 -2.15 1.92 5.37
N VAL A 208 -1.34 1.24 4.58
CA VAL A 208 -1.39 -0.22 4.43
C VAL A 208 -0.04 -0.84 4.73
N ALA A 209 -0.02 -1.84 5.61
CA ALA A 209 1.12 -2.70 5.83
C ALA A 209 0.82 -4.11 5.33
N THR A 210 1.66 -4.67 4.47
CA THR A 210 1.46 -6.02 3.92
C THR A 210 2.71 -6.87 4.08
N ASN A 211 2.53 -8.13 4.47
CA ASN A 211 3.59 -9.13 4.44
C ASN A 211 3.06 -10.45 3.87
N THR A 212 3.84 -11.12 3.05
CA THR A 212 3.50 -12.44 2.50
C THR A 212 4.50 -13.52 2.91
N GLY A 213 5.57 -13.16 3.61
CA GLY A 213 6.59 -14.09 4.09
C GLY A 213 6.15 -14.86 5.34
N ASP A 214 6.56 -16.14 5.43
CA ASP A 214 6.32 -16.96 6.63
C ASP A 214 7.13 -16.46 7.83
N HIS A 215 6.62 -16.76 9.04
CA HIS A 215 7.24 -16.35 10.30
C HIS A 215 7.43 -14.83 10.45
N SER A 216 6.59 -14.06 9.82
CA SER A 216 6.75 -12.63 9.67
C SER A 216 5.78 -11.82 10.51
N VAL A 217 6.06 -10.53 10.68
CA VAL A 217 5.25 -9.64 11.49
C VAL A 217 4.78 -8.45 10.65
N VAL A 218 3.51 -8.09 10.80
CA VAL A 218 2.95 -6.85 10.27
C VAL A 218 2.42 -6.01 11.40
N THR A 219 2.79 -4.73 11.43
CA THR A 219 2.28 -3.77 12.42
C THR A 219 1.79 -2.51 11.73
N SER A 220 0.58 -2.06 12.05
CA SER A 220 0.10 -0.74 11.70
C SER A 220 -0.36 0.01 12.94
N THR A 221 0.17 1.21 13.18
CA THR A 221 -0.20 2.06 14.32
C THR A 221 -1.01 3.29 13.92
N GLY A 222 -1.21 3.50 12.62
CA GLY A 222 -2.05 4.58 12.10
C GLY A 222 -3.53 4.25 12.11
N ASP A 223 -4.38 5.25 12.35
CA ASP A 223 -5.83 5.10 12.31
C ASP A 223 -6.35 4.81 10.91
N TYR A 224 -7.51 4.14 10.82
CA TYR A 224 -8.16 3.75 9.55
C TYR A 224 -7.25 2.95 8.63
N SER A 225 -6.34 2.18 9.19
CA SER A 225 -5.28 1.49 8.46
C SER A 225 -5.53 -0.02 8.36
N VAL A 226 -4.85 -0.67 7.42
CA VAL A 226 -4.96 -2.11 7.23
C VAL A 226 -3.59 -2.76 7.36
N ALA A 227 -3.50 -3.77 8.22
CA ALA A 227 -2.35 -4.66 8.32
C ALA A 227 -2.75 -6.03 7.79
N THR A 228 -2.04 -6.56 6.79
CA THR A 228 -2.34 -7.86 6.18
C THR A 228 -1.12 -8.77 6.18
N ASN A 229 -1.30 -9.99 6.68
CA ASN A 229 -0.28 -11.04 6.62
C ASN A 229 -0.87 -12.33 6.05
N THR A 230 -0.23 -12.89 5.03
CA THR A 230 -0.63 -14.17 4.43
C THR A 230 0.40 -15.28 4.64
N GLY A 231 1.52 -14.98 5.29
CA GLY A 231 2.56 -15.95 5.62
C GLY A 231 2.15 -16.89 6.75
N CYS A 232 2.65 -18.15 6.71
CA CYS A 232 2.43 -19.12 7.77
C CYS A 232 3.11 -18.69 9.08
N ARG A 233 2.48 -19.00 10.22
CA ARG A 233 3.01 -18.71 11.56
C ARG A 233 3.38 -17.25 11.76
N SER A 234 2.59 -16.38 11.22
CA SER A 234 2.86 -14.96 11.19
C SER A 234 1.90 -14.18 12.08
N ALA A 235 2.32 -12.99 12.50
CA ALA A 235 1.53 -12.15 13.39
C ALA A 235 1.15 -10.82 12.72
N THR A 236 -0.08 -10.37 13.00
CA THR A 236 -0.59 -9.09 12.55
C THR A 236 -1.04 -8.25 13.73
N THR A 237 -0.65 -6.99 13.78
CA THR A 237 -1.00 -6.06 14.87
C THR A 237 -1.54 -4.76 14.27
N VAL A 238 -2.66 -4.26 14.82
CA VAL A 238 -3.13 -2.89 14.59
C VAL A 238 -3.32 -2.19 15.94
N GLU A 239 -2.85 -0.94 16.01
CA GLU A 239 -2.93 -0.11 17.21
C GLU A 239 -3.70 1.20 16.98
N GLY A 240 -3.94 1.57 15.71
CA GLY A 240 -4.73 2.74 15.32
C GLY A 240 -6.23 2.47 15.41
N GLU A 241 -7.01 3.54 15.62
CA GLU A 241 -8.48 3.47 15.67
C GLU A 241 -9.07 2.99 14.34
N ASP A 242 -10.24 2.30 14.40
CA ASP A 242 -11.01 1.84 13.24
C ASP A 242 -10.18 1.09 12.17
N SER A 243 -9.20 0.33 12.61
CA SER A 243 -8.23 -0.37 11.75
C SER A 243 -8.51 -1.86 11.66
N ILE A 244 -7.93 -2.53 10.65
CA ILE A 244 -8.17 -3.96 10.40
C ILE A 244 -6.87 -4.72 10.41
N ALA A 245 -6.78 -5.77 11.24
CA ALA A 245 -5.71 -6.75 11.22
C ALA A 245 -6.15 -8.04 10.52
N CYS A 246 -5.59 -8.35 9.36
CA CYS A 246 -5.85 -9.56 8.59
C CYS A 246 -4.69 -10.54 8.76
N SER A 247 -4.91 -11.68 9.41
CA SER A 247 -3.96 -12.78 9.50
C SER A 247 -4.55 -13.99 8.79
N LEU A 248 -4.14 -14.20 7.54
CA LEU A 248 -4.75 -15.17 6.62
C LEU A 248 -3.87 -16.39 6.35
N GLY A 249 -2.64 -16.41 6.85
CA GLY A 249 -1.73 -17.55 6.73
C GLY A 249 -2.07 -18.69 7.70
N VAL A 250 -1.51 -19.87 7.42
CA VAL A 250 -1.63 -21.04 8.29
C VAL A 250 -0.99 -20.75 9.66
N GLU A 251 -1.70 -21.08 10.75
CA GLU A 251 -1.24 -20.80 12.12
C GLU A 251 -0.93 -19.30 12.36
N GLY A 252 -1.62 -18.43 11.62
CA GLY A 252 -1.50 -16.98 11.78
C GLY A 252 -2.30 -16.46 12.98
N LYS A 253 -1.85 -15.35 13.56
CA LYS A 253 -2.51 -14.69 14.67
C LYS A 253 -2.62 -13.18 14.47
N ALA A 254 -3.67 -12.57 15.02
CA ALA A 254 -3.89 -11.14 14.96
C ALA A 254 -4.27 -10.55 16.30
N LYS A 255 -3.92 -9.29 16.53
CA LYS A 255 -4.39 -8.47 17.66
C LYS A 255 -4.64 -7.04 17.25
N GLY A 256 -5.45 -6.34 18.04
CA GLY A 256 -5.75 -4.93 17.82
C GLY A 256 -6.19 -4.22 19.10
N LYS A 257 -6.36 -2.91 19.00
CA LYS A 257 -7.00 -2.08 20.02
C LYS A 257 -8.52 -2.22 19.95
N LYS A 258 -9.20 -1.82 21.03
CA LYS A 258 -10.67 -1.75 21.06
C LYS A 258 -11.19 -0.90 19.89
N GLY A 259 -12.22 -1.43 19.20
CA GLY A 259 -12.80 -0.84 18.00
C GLY A 259 -12.21 -1.35 16.69
N CYS A 260 -11.05 -2.01 16.71
CA CYS A 260 -10.45 -2.63 15.54
C CYS A 260 -11.13 -3.95 15.16
N TRP A 261 -10.99 -4.36 13.90
CA TRP A 261 -11.43 -5.65 13.41
C TRP A 261 -10.26 -6.60 13.20
N LEU A 262 -10.44 -7.85 13.63
CA LEU A 262 -9.51 -8.95 13.34
C LEU A 262 -10.15 -9.84 12.26
N VAL A 263 -9.39 -10.21 11.23
CA VAL A 263 -9.77 -11.18 10.20
C VAL A 263 -8.80 -12.36 10.31
N LEU A 264 -9.34 -13.52 10.61
CA LEU A 264 -8.57 -14.73 10.93
C LEU A 264 -8.98 -15.86 9.99
N ALA A 265 -8.03 -16.70 9.58
CA ALA A 265 -8.26 -17.85 8.72
C ALA A 265 -7.91 -19.16 9.43
N GLN A 266 -8.76 -20.15 9.22
CA GLN A 266 -8.50 -21.54 9.65
C GLN A 266 -8.19 -22.41 8.43
N TRP A 267 -7.13 -23.17 8.55
CA TRP A 267 -6.66 -24.09 7.53
C TRP A 267 -6.69 -25.54 8.04
N GLU A 268 -6.74 -26.50 7.12
CA GLU A 268 -6.57 -27.92 7.47
C GLU A 268 -5.24 -28.14 8.20
N THR A 269 -5.26 -29.03 9.20
CA THR A 269 -4.06 -29.48 9.90
C THR A 269 -3.45 -30.67 9.18
N GLY A 270 -2.13 -30.65 8.92
CA GLY A 270 -1.42 -31.78 8.29
C GLY A 270 -0.25 -31.37 7.41
N CYS A 271 0.45 -32.35 6.84
CA CYS A 271 1.51 -32.15 5.87
C CYS A 271 0.95 -32.16 4.45
N GLY A 272 1.36 -31.22 3.60
CA GLY A 272 0.98 -31.13 2.19
C GLY A 272 0.10 -29.90 1.87
N TYR A 273 -0.67 -29.98 0.78
CA TYR A 273 -1.62 -28.94 0.41
C TYR A 273 -2.71 -28.82 1.46
N ARG A 274 -2.94 -27.62 1.97
CA ARG A 274 -3.93 -27.33 2.99
C ARG A 274 -5.10 -26.57 2.39
N ASN A 275 -6.33 -27.02 2.66
CA ASN A 275 -7.52 -26.29 2.26
C ASN A 275 -7.86 -25.22 3.30
N LEU A 276 -8.31 -24.07 2.83
CA LEU A 276 -8.91 -23.06 3.67
C LEU A 276 -10.29 -23.56 4.14
N LEU A 277 -10.48 -23.67 5.45
CA LEU A 277 -11.72 -24.18 6.03
C LEU A 277 -12.70 -23.04 6.34
N GLU A 278 -12.21 -21.96 6.92
CA GLU A 278 -13.06 -20.85 7.36
C GLU A 278 -12.26 -19.55 7.46
N VAL A 279 -12.95 -18.42 7.26
CA VAL A 279 -12.45 -17.08 7.59
C VAL A 279 -13.48 -16.39 8.47
N LYS A 280 -13.05 -15.83 9.59
CA LYS A 280 -13.88 -15.04 10.50
C LYS A 280 -13.34 -13.64 10.69
N SER A 281 -14.27 -12.69 10.77
CA SER A 281 -14.01 -11.35 11.25
C SER A 281 -14.66 -11.12 12.59
N VAL A 282 -13.93 -10.54 13.55
CA VAL A 282 -14.41 -10.22 14.90
C VAL A 282 -13.99 -8.81 15.29
N LEU A 283 -14.89 -8.12 15.98
CA LEU A 283 -14.62 -6.81 16.57
C LEU A 283 -13.89 -6.99 17.89
N VAL A 284 -12.83 -6.23 18.12
CA VAL A 284 -12.19 -6.09 19.43
C VAL A 284 -13.10 -5.21 20.30
N ASP A 285 -13.98 -5.83 21.10
CA ASP A 285 -14.96 -5.15 21.95
C ASP A 285 -14.41 -4.76 23.32
N GLY A 286 -13.27 -5.35 23.71
CA GLY A 286 -12.61 -5.18 25.00
C GLY A 286 -13.17 -6.06 26.11
N GLU A 287 -14.15 -6.92 25.82
CA GLU A 287 -14.80 -7.83 26.77
C GLU A 287 -14.59 -9.29 26.39
N ILE A 288 -15.15 -9.74 25.25
CA ILE A 288 -14.96 -11.10 24.70
C ILE A 288 -13.66 -11.17 23.92
N ILE A 289 -13.46 -10.22 23.03
CA ILE A 289 -12.20 -10.06 22.29
C ILE A 289 -11.46 -8.88 22.92
N LYS A 290 -10.48 -9.21 23.76
CA LYS A 290 -9.69 -8.24 24.53
C LYS A 290 -8.72 -7.49 23.62
N GLU A 291 -8.49 -6.23 23.93
CA GLU A 291 -7.44 -5.45 23.27
C GLU A 291 -6.03 -5.98 23.59
N ASP A 292 -5.08 -5.75 22.73
CA ASP A 292 -3.67 -6.14 22.84
C ASP A 292 -3.41 -7.64 23.04
N THR A 293 -4.41 -8.47 22.81
CA THR A 293 -4.36 -9.92 22.96
C THR A 293 -4.38 -10.59 21.59
N PHE A 294 -3.48 -11.54 21.35
CA PHE A 294 -3.47 -12.30 20.11
C PHE A 294 -4.57 -13.34 20.06
N TYR A 295 -5.22 -13.42 18.90
CA TYR A 295 -6.24 -14.40 18.57
C TYR A 295 -5.91 -15.15 17.28
N THR A 296 -6.33 -16.41 17.22
CA THR A 296 -6.32 -17.24 16.01
C THR A 296 -7.66 -17.95 15.86
N LEU A 297 -7.88 -18.63 14.74
CA LEU A 297 -9.11 -19.38 14.45
C LEU A 297 -8.82 -20.89 14.52
N VAL A 298 -9.47 -21.60 15.46
CA VAL A 298 -9.35 -23.05 15.68
C VAL A 298 -10.74 -23.66 15.80
N GLU A 299 -11.04 -24.69 15.01
CA GLU A 299 -12.35 -25.40 15.02
C GLU A 299 -13.54 -24.43 14.95
N GLY A 300 -13.42 -23.40 14.11
CA GLY A 300 -14.43 -22.37 13.94
C GLY A 300 -14.59 -21.43 15.15
N GLN A 301 -13.72 -21.49 16.14
CA GLN A 301 -13.74 -20.60 17.30
C GLN A 301 -12.54 -19.66 17.31
N VAL A 302 -12.78 -18.41 17.66
CA VAL A 302 -11.70 -17.42 17.89
C VAL A 302 -11.15 -17.66 19.29
N VAL A 303 -9.90 -18.06 19.36
CA VAL A 303 -9.23 -18.42 20.63
C VAL A 303 -8.04 -17.52 20.89
N GLU A 304 -7.84 -17.19 22.17
CA GLU A 304 -6.69 -16.43 22.67
C GLU A 304 -5.42 -17.29 22.57
N VAL A 305 -4.32 -16.69 22.11
CA VAL A 305 -3.00 -17.32 22.00
C VAL A 305 -1.89 -16.38 22.48
N GLU A 306 -0.74 -16.96 22.88
CA GLU A 306 0.42 -16.19 23.30
C GLU A 306 1.18 -15.51 22.14
#